data_f58038bea9145c4f8e4b6c7858dce327
#
_entry.id   f58038bea9145c4f8e4b6c7858dce327
#
_cell.length_a   1.000
_cell.length_b   1.000
_cell.length_c   1.000
_cell.angle_alpha   90.00
_cell.angle_beta   90.00
_cell.angle_gamma   90.00
#
_symmetry.space_group_name_H-M   'P 1'
#
loop_
_entity.id
_entity.type
_entity.pdbx_description
1 polymer ?
#
loop_
_entity_poly.entity_id
_entity_poly.type
_entity_poly.pdbx_seq_one_letter_code
_entity_poly.pdbx_strand_id
1 'polypeptide(L)'
;VLAGNLIRDRLERFAKQGCSIIQEHPSPVICIEWFERRVLITGLNFVPNDACHAASMNFSGAVDTVELRGISLTGLFFRRQVVVEDFRLATTGLIMRGLDGSTEQDLSAEHSNVDEPWSMEIGNLHVHLRSTTYITSTGDTMTSRGKGIRAVGQEYVSGAHWQGRAAFHRVKNVELFADSLKARMIGGYDLSIDHSAMDQRLGTMVLGGVRISPRGGLETYSAALRHETDVVEAHVDTLAMDGFDLNRTLAHGGVSATFVHLVSGRVVILRDKTLPDGPSEEVPLLAEVIRRLPVGVGADTIRVDALDVLYRERVDHSRGYAEVPFDRIHATITGARNDRQDSIAFIIEAQCNAFTDVPVFMELRSWVQDTTDRFELDAVIGSMPFASLNKVTGPLLDIRAVNGRIDSVLLHMEADNRRAHGLVELAYHDLDLSTGGRKRKETRNRISTLILNTLVKKNNRNSGGPRKGFFAFDRRRDRGVFNYMWSGLREGTKEILLPKSFTR
;
A
#
# COMPACT_ATOMS: atom_id res chain seq x y z
N VAL A 1 -25.57 9.39 44.88
CA VAL A 1 -24.67 8.31 45.27
C VAL A 1 -24.97 7.02 44.48
N LEU A 2 -26.20 6.47 44.54
CA LEU A 2 -26.58 5.22 43.88
C LEU A 2 -26.32 5.22 42.37
N ALA A 3 -26.71 6.27 41.64
CA ALA A 3 -26.49 6.35 40.19
C ALA A 3 -25.02 6.53 39.83
N GLY A 4 -24.24 7.26 40.63
CA GLY A 4 -22.79 7.38 40.43
C GLY A 4 -22.09 6.03 40.59
N ASN A 5 -22.49 5.22 41.56
CA ASN A 5 -21.95 3.87 41.75
C ASN A 5 -22.34 2.93 40.59
N LEU A 6 -23.57 3.03 40.09
CA LEU A 6 -24.03 2.25 38.95
C LEU A 6 -23.22 2.59 37.67
N ILE A 7 -22.99 3.88 37.42
CA ILE A 7 -22.18 4.31 36.25
C ILE A 7 -20.73 3.84 36.42
N ARG A 8 -20.14 3.96 37.61
CA ARG A 8 -18.80 3.46 37.89
C ARG A 8 -18.69 1.94 37.63
N ASP A 9 -19.60 1.17 38.17
CA ASP A 9 -19.64 -0.29 37.98
C ASP A 9 -19.75 -0.67 36.49
N ARG A 10 -20.48 0.11 35.70
CA ARG A 10 -20.58 -0.10 34.24
C ARG A 10 -19.31 0.26 33.50
N LEU A 11 -18.67 1.36 33.85
CA LEU A 11 -17.38 1.75 33.27
C LEU A 11 -16.30 0.73 33.59
N GLU A 12 -16.27 0.20 34.81
CA GLU A 12 -15.32 -0.86 35.19
C GLU A 12 -15.56 -2.15 34.40
N ARG A 13 -16.83 -2.54 34.21
CA ARG A 13 -17.14 -3.70 33.32
C ARG A 13 -16.75 -3.48 31.89
N PHE A 14 -17.00 -2.29 31.35
CA PHE A 14 -16.56 -1.92 30.01
C PHE A 14 -15.03 -1.98 29.88
N ALA A 15 -14.30 -1.42 30.84
CA ALA A 15 -12.86 -1.48 30.88
C ALA A 15 -12.33 -2.93 30.91
N LYS A 16 -12.96 -3.77 31.78
CA LYS A 16 -12.61 -5.19 31.88
C LYS A 16 -12.86 -5.97 30.58
N GLN A 17 -13.95 -5.68 29.86
CA GLN A 17 -14.21 -6.26 28.54
C GLN A 17 -13.15 -5.89 27.52
N GLY A 18 -12.58 -4.67 27.62
CA GLY A 18 -11.45 -4.21 26.83
C GLY A 18 -10.08 -4.56 27.42
N CYS A 19 -9.96 -5.56 28.28
CA CYS A 19 -8.71 -5.92 28.95
C CYS A 19 -7.98 -4.72 29.59
N SER A 20 -8.72 -3.80 30.17
CA SER A 20 -8.20 -2.59 30.80
C SER A 20 -8.83 -2.41 32.21
N ILE A 21 -8.12 -1.72 33.06
CA ILE A 21 -8.56 -1.39 34.42
C ILE A 21 -8.65 0.13 34.53
N ILE A 22 -9.68 0.64 35.16
CA ILE A 22 -9.76 2.06 35.50
C ILE A 22 -8.94 2.28 36.76
N GLN A 23 -7.98 3.20 36.66
CA GLN A 23 -7.11 3.54 37.79
C GLN A 23 -7.89 4.32 38.82
N GLU A 24 -7.82 3.90 40.09
CA GLU A 24 -8.56 4.53 41.19
C GLU A 24 -7.96 5.87 41.69
N HIS A 25 -6.70 6.12 41.40
CA HIS A 25 -5.99 7.34 41.82
C HIS A 25 -5.26 8.03 40.66
N PRO A 26 -5.65 9.27 40.30
CA PRO A 26 -6.82 10.01 40.81
C PRO A 26 -8.14 9.36 40.36
N SER A 27 -9.11 9.33 41.25
CA SER A 27 -10.43 8.79 40.95
C SER A 27 -11.14 9.63 39.90
N PRO A 28 -11.85 9.05 38.96
CA PRO A 28 -12.64 9.80 37.97
C PRO A 28 -13.78 10.56 38.73
N VAL A 29 -14.01 11.80 38.29
CA VAL A 29 -15.10 12.61 38.80
C VAL A 29 -16.33 12.38 37.90
N ILE A 30 -17.42 11.94 38.50
CA ILE A 30 -18.70 11.72 37.84
C ILE A 30 -19.70 12.76 38.33
N CYS A 31 -20.12 13.67 37.47
CA CYS A 31 -21.13 14.68 37.72
C CYS A 31 -22.43 14.28 36.98
N ILE A 32 -23.56 14.23 37.73
CA ILE A 32 -24.88 13.86 37.19
C ILE A 32 -25.83 15.03 37.40
N GLU A 33 -26.29 15.60 36.31
CA GLU A 33 -27.27 16.70 36.28
C GLU A 33 -28.63 16.15 35.84
N TRP A 34 -29.46 15.73 36.81
CA TRP A 34 -30.70 15.01 36.57
C TRP A 34 -31.72 15.78 35.72
N PHE A 35 -31.84 17.08 35.97
CA PHE A 35 -32.79 17.93 35.26
C PHE A 35 -32.35 18.17 33.80
N GLU A 36 -31.03 18.22 33.56
CA GLU A 36 -30.45 18.38 32.24
C GLU A 36 -30.24 17.04 31.50
N ARG A 37 -30.56 15.92 32.20
CA ARG A 37 -30.31 14.56 31.68
C ARG A 37 -28.88 14.40 31.18
N ARG A 38 -27.91 14.97 31.92
CA ARG A 38 -26.50 15.04 31.55
C ARG A 38 -25.65 14.26 32.53
N VAL A 39 -24.67 13.52 31.99
CA VAL A 39 -23.60 12.90 32.77
C VAL A 39 -22.26 13.39 32.18
N LEU A 40 -21.43 13.92 33.06
CA LEU A 40 -20.07 14.32 32.75
C LEU A 40 -19.10 13.49 33.57
N ILE A 41 -18.16 12.84 32.90
CA ILE A 41 -17.09 12.04 33.51
C ILE A 41 -15.78 12.67 33.13
N THR A 42 -14.92 12.98 34.10
CA THR A 42 -13.61 13.56 33.88
C THR A 42 -12.53 12.77 34.56
N GLY A 43 -11.33 12.77 33.98
CA GLY A 43 -10.15 12.16 34.61
C GLY A 43 -10.16 10.63 34.60
N LEU A 44 -10.72 9.99 33.57
CA LEU A 44 -10.63 8.54 33.38
C LEU A 44 -9.24 8.15 32.95
N ASN A 45 -8.56 7.34 33.74
CA ASN A 45 -7.27 6.74 33.36
C ASN A 45 -7.44 5.23 33.19
N PHE A 46 -7.05 4.73 32.03
CA PHE A 46 -7.03 3.31 31.71
C PHE A 46 -5.62 2.75 31.84
N VAL A 47 -5.50 1.60 32.47
CA VAL A 47 -4.25 0.83 32.59
C VAL A 47 -4.49 -0.55 32.00
N PRO A 48 -3.55 -1.11 31.23
CA PRO A 48 -3.67 -2.44 30.67
C PRO A 48 -3.84 -3.49 31.80
N ASN A 49 -4.65 -4.49 31.54
CA ASN A 49 -4.72 -5.68 32.38
C ASN A 49 -3.97 -6.82 31.70
N ASP A 50 -2.72 -6.99 32.04
CA ASP A 50 -1.84 -8.01 31.44
C ASP A 50 -2.29 -9.46 31.74
N ALA A 51 -3.16 -9.67 32.71
CA ALA A 51 -3.75 -10.97 33.03
C ALA A 51 -4.97 -11.33 32.18
N CYS A 52 -5.44 -10.40 31.33
CA CYS A 52 -6.62 -10.59 30.50
C CYS A 52 -6.21 -10.99 29.08
N HIS A 53 -6.78 -12.10 28.60
CA HIS A 53 -6.57 -12.60 27.23
C HIS A 53 -7.88 -12.64 26.42
N ALA A 54 -8.98 -12.13 26.99
CA ALA A 54 -10.31 -12.26 26.40
C ALA A 54 -10.65 -11.20 25.35
N ALA A 55 -9.87 -10.12 25.23
CA ALA A 55 -10.13 -9.04 24.29
C ALA A 55 -9.11 -8.99 23.17
N SER A 56 -9.53 -8.55 21.99
CA SER A 56 -8.65 -8.31 20.85
C SER A 56 -7.81 -7.02 20.98
N MET A 57 -8.09 -6.19 22.00
CA MET A 57 -7.43 -4.89 22.18
C MET A 57 -7.47 -4.47 23.65
N ASN A 58 -6.38 -3.88 24.15
CA ASN A 58 -6.38 -3.16 25.42
C ASN A 58 -6.13 -1.66 25.22
N PHE A 59 -6.54 -0.90 26.25
CA PHE A 59 -6.43 0.55 26.26
C PHE A 59 -5.58 0.99 27.44
N SER A 60 -4.75 2.01 27.23
CA SER A 60 -4.03 2.72 28.29
C SER A 60 -3.97 4.21 28.00
N GLY A 61 -3.97 5.03 29.06
CA GLY A 61 -3.88 6.48 28.94
C GLY A 61 -5.10 7.20 29.51
N ALA A 62 -5.14 8.51 29.31
CA ALA A 62 -6.13 9.39 29.90
C ALA A 62 -7.24 9.75 28.90
N VAL A 63 -8.47 9.59 29.35
CA VAL A 63 -9.66 10.19 28.75
C VAL A 63 -10.03 11.41 29.57
N ASP A 64 -9.90 12.60 28.99
CA ASP A 64 -10.10 13.86 29.68
C ASP A 64 -11.56 14.06 30.07
N THR A 65 -12.46 13.83 29.09
CA THR A 65 -13.90 14.01 29.28
C THR A 65 -14.69 12.98 28.49
N VAL A 66 -15.73 12.45 29.13
CA VAL A 66 -16.87 11.79 28.50
C VAL A 66 -18.13 12.52 28.90
N GLU A 67 -18.85 13.04 27.94
CA GLU A 67 -20.10 13.74 28.19
C GLU A 67 -21.24 13.05 27.45
N LEU A 68 -22.31 12.77 28.22
CA LEU A 68 -23.55 12.19 27.74
C LEU A 68 -24.67 13.18 28.00
N ARG A 69 -25.42 13.58 26.98
CA ARG A 69 -26.57 14.47 27.07
C ARG A 69 -27.84 13.81 26.54
N GLY A 70 -28.99 14.17 27.12
CA GLY A 70 -30.28 13.64 26.68
C GLY A 70 -30.42 12.16 26.98
N ILE A 71 -29.93 11.69 28.13
CA ILE A 71 -30.04 10.29 28.53
C ILE A 71 -31.48 9.89 28.78
N SER A 72 -31.93 8.80 28.15
CA SER A 72 -33.25 8.21 28.42
C SER A 72 -33.25 7.44 29.74
N LEU A 73 -33.83 8.01 30.75
CA LEU A 73 -33.94 7.36 32.06
C LEU A 73 -34.82 6.09 32.01
N THR A 74 -35.87 6.09 31.19
CA THR A 74 -36.72 4.91 30.96
C THR A 74 -35.99 3.77 30.30
N GLY A 75 -35.16 4.06 29.30
CA GLY A 75 -34.26 3.08 28.67
C GLY A 75 -33.28 2.47 29.66
N LEU A 76 -32.64 3.34 30.46
CA LEU A 76 -31.61 2.95 31.41
C LEU A 76 -32.18 2.06 32.57
N PHE A 77 -33.33 2.42 33.14
CA PHE A 77 -33.87 1.74 34.32
C PHE A 77 -34.77 0.55 33.98
N PHE A 78 -35.49 0.58 32.85
CA PHE A 78 -36.53 -0.42 32.56
C PHE A 78 -36.26 -1.29 31.36
N ARG A 79 -35.38 -0.87 30.42
CA ARG A 79 -35.17 -1.57 29.16
C ARG A 79 -33.74 -2.09 28.94
N ARG A 80 -32.85 -1.91 29.91
CA ARG A 80 -31.41 -2.23 29.72
C ARG A 80 -30.81 -1.60 28.45
N GLN A 81 -31.31 -0.43 28.10
CA GLN A 81 -30.91 0.29 26.90
C GLN A 81 -30.36 1.65 27.30
N VAL A 82 -29.14 1.96 26.81
CA VAL A 82 -28.54 3.29 26.98
C VAL A 82 -28.85 4.10 25.71
N VAL A 83 -29.84 4.97 25.80
CA VAL A 83 -30.19 5.90 24.73
C VAL A 83 -29.70 7.29 25.12
N VAL A 84 -28.89 7.90 24.24
CA VAL A 84 -28.23 9.20 24.44
C VAL A 84 -28.45 10.06 23.20
N GLU A 85 -28.87 11.32 23.39
CA GLU A 85 -29.01 12.26 22.27
C GLU A 85 -27.65 12.70 21.74
N ASP A 86 -26.73 13.11 22.65
CA ASP A 86 -25.37 13.54 22.31
C ASP A 86 -24.34 12.83 23.18
N PHE A 87 -23.36 12.22 22.55
CA PHE A 87 -22.16 11.64 23.16
C PHE A 87 -20.92 12.40 22.69
N ARG A 88 -20.12 12.86 23.65
CA ARG A 88 -18.84 13.53 23.38
C ARG A 88 -17.72 12.87 24.16
N LEU A 89 -16.64 12.54 23.47
CA LEU A 89 -15.42 11.97 24.05
C LEU A 89 -14.22 12.80 23.62
N ALA A 90 -13.43 13.24 24.60
CA ALA A 90 -12.16 13.90 24.33
C ALA A 90 -11.02 13.23 25.11
N THR A 91 -9.89 13.00 24.43
CA THR A 91 -8.68 12.46 25.05
C THR A 91 -7.46 13.30 24.68
N THR A 92 -6.53 13.45 25.62
CA THR A 92 -5.23 14.06 25.36
C THR A 92 -4.20 13.03 24.93
N GLY A 93 -4.31 11.80 25.42
CA GLY A 93 -3.38 10.73 25.06
C GLY A 93 -3.99 9.35 25.33
N LEU A 94 -4.18 8.56 24.27
CA LEU A 94 -4.70 7.20 24.36
C LEU A 94 -3.75 6.26 23.60
N ILE A 95 -3.39 5.17 24.26
CA ILE A 95 -2.64 4.07 23.63
C ILE A 95 -3.60 2.88 23.54
N MET A 96 -3.75 2.37 22.34
CA MET A 96 -4.51 1.17 22.02
C MET A 96 -3.52 0.10 21.57
N ARG A 97 -3.56 -1.07 22.16
CA ARG A 97 -2.69 -2.18 21.79
C ARG A 97 -3.55 -3.36 21.35
N GLY A 98 -3.34 -3.81 20.11
CA GLY A 98 -3.88 -5.07 19.62
C GLY A 98 -3.25 -6.25 20.37
N LEU A 99 -4.07 -7.20 20.76
CA LEU A 99 -3.65 -8.45 21.38
C LEU A 99 -3.79 -9.56 20.33
N ASP A 100 -2.90 -10.55 20.37
CA ASP A 100 -3.08 -11.75 19.56
C ASP A 100 -4.37 -12.44 20.03
N GLY A 101 -5.43 -12.29 19.23
CA GLY A 101 -6.70 -12.95 19.51
C GLY A 101 -6.48 -14.46 19.45
N SER A 102 -6.77 -15.17 20.53
CA SER A 102 -7.05 -16.58 20.49
C SER A 102 -8.05 -16.83 19.36
N THR A 103 -7.73 -17.76 18.48
CA THR A 103 -8.54 -18.26 17.36
C THR A 103 -10.03 -18.27 17.72
N GLU A 104 -10.89 -17.86 16.79
CA GLU A 104 -12.36 -17.79 16.89
C GLU A 104 -13.07 -19.00 17.54
N GLN A 105 -12.35 -20.08 17.81
CA GLN A 105 -12.86 -21.31 18.41
C GLN A 105 -13.07 -21.27 19.92
N ASP A 106 -12.40 -20.39 20.67
CA ASP A 106 -12.54 -20.33 22.15
C ASP A 106 -13.66 -19.40 22.65
N LEU A 107 -14.20 -18.54 21.79
CA LEU A 107 -15.29 -17.63 22.19
C LEU A 107 -16.68 -18.29 22.28
N SER A 108 -16.81 -19.55 21.84
CA SER A 108 -18.09 -20.26 21.85
C SER A 108 -18.40 -21.06 23.15
N ALA A 109 -17.41 -21.27 24.00
CA ALA A 109 -17.55 -22.19 25.13
C ALA A 109 -17.89 -21.55 26.50
N GLU A 110 -17.66 -20.24 26.70
CA GLU A 110 -17.89 -19.61 28.03
C GLU A 110 -19.11 -18.69 28.14
N HIS A 111 -19.98 -18.63 27.14
CA HIS A 111 -21.12 -17.67 27.13
C HIS A 111 -22.45 -18.26 27.61
N SER A 112 -22.46 -19.22 28.52
CA SER A 112 -23.71 -19.83 29.01
C SER A 112 -24.41 -19.13 30.18
N ASN A 113 -23.89 -18.00 30.70
CA ASN A 113 -24.50 -17.25 31.81
C ASN A 113 -24.32 -15.74 31.71
N VAL A 114 -24.51 -15.13 30.54
CA VAL A 114 -24.52 -13.66 30.43
C VAL A 114 -25.96 -13.17 30.45
N ASP A 115 -26.28 -12.38 31.48
CA ASP A 115 -27.48 -11.52 31.50
C ASP A 115 -27.68 -10.85 30.13
N GLU A 116 -28.94 -10.73 29.68
CA GLU A 116 -29.31 -10.08 28.43
C GLU A 116 -28.43 -8.82 28.18
N PRO A 117 -27.73 -8.79 27.03
CA PRO A 117 -26.76 -7.72 26.77
C PRO A 117 -27.46 -6.37 26.62
N TRP A 118 -26.77 -5.33 27.08
CA TRP A 118 -27.25 -3.96 26.96
C TRP A 118 -27.10 -3.47 25.49
N SER A 119 -28.11 -2.77 25.00
CA SER A 119 -28.01 -2.03 23.76
C SER A 119 -27.65 -0.56 24.01
N MET A 120 -26.94 0.06 23.11
CA MET A 120 -26.58 1.48 23.13
C MET A 120 -27.05 2.15 21.84
N GLU A 121 -27.75 3.26 22.00
CA GLU A 121 -28.16 4.12 20.90
C GLU A 121 -27.66 5.54 21.17
N ILE A 122 -26.96 6.13 20.22
CA ILE A 122 -26.44 7.50 20.32
C ILE A 122 -26.94 8.27 19.10
N GLY A 123 -27.63 9.37 19.33
CA GLY A 123 -28.11 10.25 18.26
C GLY A 123 -26.96 10.93 17.53
N ASN A 124 -26.12 11.65 18.27
CA ASN A 124 -24.94 12.34 17.73
C ASN A 124 -23.69 11.88 18.49
N LEU A 125 -22.67 11.50 17.76
CA LEU A 125 -21.38 11.04 18.28
C LEU A 125 -20.29 12.05 17.91
N HIS A 126 -19.56 12.55 18.91
CA HIS A 126 -18.41 13.42 18.74
C HIS A 126 -17.20 12.81 19.46
N VAL A 127 -16.17 12.43 18.72
CA VAL A 127 -14.92 11.89 19.26
C VAL A 127 -13.77 12.77 18.88
N HIS A 128 -12.97 13.18 19.85
CA HIS A 128 -11.76 13.96 19.63
C HIS A 128 -10.58 13.31 20.36
N LEU A 129 -9.71 12.65 19.60
CA LEU A 129 -8.51 12.00 20.10
C LEU A 129 -7.30 12.88 19.73
N ARG A 130 -6.83 13.71 20.63
CA ARG A 130 -5.78 14.71 20.36
C ARG A 130 -4.43 14.05 20.08
N SER A 131 -4.08 13.03 20.83
CA SER A 131 -2.90 12.20 20.58
C SER A 131 -3.26 10.75 20.81
N THR A 132 -3.04 9.90 19.82
CA THR A 132 -3.28 8.46 19.95
C THR A 132 -2.10 7.68 19.44
N THR A 133 -1.84 6.54 20.05
CA THR A 133 -0.88 5.55 19.56
C THR A 133 -1.62 4.22 19.47
N TYR A 134 -1.62 3.63 18.30
CA TYR A 134 -2.08 2.27 18.09
C TYR A 134 -0.87 1.36 17.87
N ILE A 135 -0.82 0.25 18.59
CA ILE A 135 0.23 -0.77 18.49
C ILE A 135 -0.46 -2.06 18.08
N THR A 136 -0.12 -2.60 16.91
CA THR A 136 -0.65 -3.89 16.45
C THR A 136 -0.08 -5.03 17.30
N SER A 137 -0.71 -6.20 17.27
CA SER A 137 -0.18 -7.43 17.90
C SER A 137 1.20 -7.80 17.34
N THR A 138 1.47 -7.47 16.08
CA THR A 138 2.78 -7.68 15.41
C THR A 138 3.84 -6.63 15.81
N GLY A 139 3.48 -5.58 16.55
CA GLY A 139 4.39 -4.56 17.03
C GLY A 139 4.54 -3.32 16.13
N ASP A 140 3.78 -3.24 15.04
CA ASP A 140 3.69 -2.00 14.25
C ASP A 140 3.03 -0.91 15.07
N THR A 141 3.49 0.33 14.94
CA THR A 141 2.94 1.46 15.68
C THR A 141 2.41 2.53 14.73
N MET A 142 1.18 3.00 14.99
CA MET A 142 0.60 4.16 14.32
C MET A 142 0.33 5.25 15.36
N THR A 143 0.77 6.47 15.10
CA THR A 143 0.57 7.61 15.99
C THR A 143 -0.15 8.74 15.26
N SER A 144 -1.07 9.40 15.95
CA SER A 144 -1.68 10.66 15.53
C SER A 144 -1.22 11.78 16.47
N ARG A 145 -0.89 12.94 15.92
CA ARG A 145 -0.44 14.13 16.67
C ARG A 145 -1.05 15.39 16.07
N GLY A 146 -0.86 16.52 16.76
CA GLY A 146 -1.34 17.83 16.31
C GLY A 146 -2.80 18.04 16.68
N LYS A 147 -3.68 18.26 15.70
CA LYS A 147 -5.13 18.36 15.93
C LYS A 147 -5.77 17.00 16.23
N GLY A 148 -5.03 15.91 16.03
CA GLY A 148 -5.45 14.55 16.32
C GLY A 148 -6.50 14.02 15.36
N ILE A 149 -7.25 13.02 15.83
CA ILE A 149 -8.36 12.40 15.11
C ILE A 149 -9.66 12.98 15.64
N ARG A 150 -10.50 13.47 14.73
CA ARG A 150 -11.85 13.94 15.03
C ARG A 150 -12.82 13.12 14.21
N ALA A 151 -13.79 12.53 14.90
CA ALA A 151 -14.89 11.81 14.27
C ALA A 151 -16.23 12.40 14.73
N VAL A 152 -17.11 12.65 13.79
CA VAL A 152 -18.51 13.03 14.03
C VAL A 152 -19.36 11.97 13.37
N GLY A 153 -20.40 11.48 14.05
CA GLY A 153 -21.29 10.48 13.50
C GLY A 153 -22.70 10.65 14.02
N GLN A 154 -23.66 10.06 13.36
CA GLN A 154 -25.06 10.07 13.73
C GLN A 154 -25.62 8.66 13.80
N GLU A 155 -26.67 8.47 14.60
CA GLU A 155 -27.38 7.20 14.72
C GLU A 155 -26.44 6.00 14.97
N TYR A 156 -25.56 6.11 15.97
CA TYR A 156 -24.78 4.97 16.41
C TYR A 156 -25.67 3.98 17.15
N VAL A 157 -25.64 2.74 16.73
CA VAL A 157 -26.35 1.64 17.40
C VAL A 157 -25.36 0.50 17.64
N SER A 158 -25.30 0.07 18.89
CA SER A 158 -24.60 -1.13 19.32
C SER A 158 -25.62 -2.07 19.96
N GLY A 159 -25.68 -3.30 19.51
CA GLY A 159 -26.62 -4.28 20.03
C GLY A 159 -26.02 -5.65 20.15
N ALA A 160 -26.49 -6.40 21.15
CA ALA A 160 -26.02 -7.74 21.42
C ALA A 160 -26.89 -8.84 20.77
N HIS A 161 -27.81 -8.49 19.94
CA HIS A 161 -28.69 -9.43 19.24
C HIS A 161 -28.26 -9.76 17.82
N TRP A 162 -27.05 -10.32 17.66
CA TRP A 162 -26.76 -11.07 16.44
C TRP A 162 -26.07 -12.37 16.82
N GLN A 163 -26.81 -13.45 16.66
CA GLN A 163 -26.38 -14.81 16.91
C GLN A 163 -24.94 -15.06 16.43
N GLY A 164 -24.01 -15.22 17.36
CA GLY A 164 -22.68 -15.79 17.12
C GLY A 164 -21.66 -14.90 16.39
N ARG A 165 -21.79 -13.58 16.32
CA ARG A 165 -20.79 -12.67 15.77
C ARG A 165 -20.47 -11.53 16.73
N ALA A 166 -19.20 -11.09 16.68
CA ALA A 166 -18.70 -9.92 17.42
C ALA A 166 -19.66 -8.73 17.37
N ALA A 167 -19.72 -7.94 18.44
CA ALA A 167 -20.63 -6.81 18.61
C ALA A 167 -20.73 -5.98 17.33
N PHE A 168 -21.91 -5.93 16.74
CA PHE A 168 -22.15 -5.15 15.53
C PHE A 168 -22.28 -3.68 15.90
N HIS A 169 -21.39 -2.87 15.38
CA HIS A 169 -21.44 -1.42 15.48
C HIS A 169 -21.93 -0.84 14.15
N ARG A 170 -23.01 -0.11 14.18
CA ARG A 170 -23.52 0.62 13.03
C ARG A 170 -23.54 2.11 13.37
N VAL A 171 -23.05 2.92 12.46
CA VAL A 171 -23.06 4.37 12.57
C VAL A 171 -23.39 4.94 11.20
N LYS A 172 -24.17 6.02 11.18
CA LYS A 172 -24.51 6.75 9.95
C LYS A 172 -23.83 8.11 9.94
N ASN A 173 -23.66 8.65 8.72
CA ASN A 173 -23.17 10.00 8.49
C ASN A 173 -21.86 10.30 9.24
N VAL A 174 -20.89 9.37 9.19
CA VAL A 174 -19.58 9.58 9.82
C VAL A 174 -18.76 10.52 8.96
N GLU A 175 -18.28 11.59 9.59
CA GLU A 175 -17.19 12.39 9.11
C GLU A 175 -15.96 12.14 9.98
N LEU A 176 -14.82 11.81 9.37
CA LEU A 176 -13.58 11.59 10.07
C LEU A 176 -12.50 12.50 9.50
N PHE A 177 -11.78 13.16 10.39
CA PHE A 177 -10.64 14.01 10.07
C PHE A 177 -9.46 13.57 10.93
N ALA A 178 -8.29 13.41 10.33
CA ALA A 178 -7.06 13.18 11.09
C ALA A 178 -5.91 13.97 10.48
N ASP A 179 -5.15 14.61 11.35
CA ASP A 179 -3.96 15.35 10.99
C ASP A 179 -2.72 14.57 11.42
N SER A 180 -1.68 14.56 10.58
CA SER A 180 -0.35 14.06 10.94
C SER A 180 -0.34 12.63 11.49
N LEU A 181 -0.90 11.69 10.70
CA LEU A 181 -0.79 10.26 10.98
C LEU A 181 0.62 9.78 10.64
N LYS A 182 1.23 9.04 11.56
CA LYS A 182 2.53 8.39 11.35
C LYS A 182 2.45 6.95 11.80
N ALA A 183 2.85 6.03 10.94
CA ALA A 183 2.95 4.62 11.29
C ALA A 183 4.40 4.16 11.14
N ARG A 184 4.89 3.48 12.18
CA ARG A 184 6.18 2.80 12.17
C ARG A 184 5.92 1.32 11.94
N MET A 185 6.33 0.83 10.78
CA MET A 185 6.06 -0.54 10.34
C MET A 185 7.21 -1.47 10.69
N ILE A 186 6.90 -2.74 10.97
CA ILE A 186 7.86 -3.84 10.99
C ILE A 186 8.52 -3.89 9.60
N GLY A 187 9.74 -4.29 9.46
CA GLY A 187 10.44 -4.25 8.17
C GLY A 187 11.16 -2.93 7.90
N GLY A 188 11.15 -1.99 8.86
CA GLY A 188 12.02 -0.83 8.82
C GLY A 188 11.52 0.33 7.97
N TYR A 189 10.22 0.39 7.68
CA TYR A 189 9.59 1.49 6.95
C TYR A 189 8.78 2.39 7.88
N ASP A 190 8.68 3.65 7.51
CA ASP A 190 7.77 4.62 8.11
C ASP A 190 6.74 5.05 7.06
N LEU A 191 5.45 5.07 7.46
CA LEU A 191 4.36 5.65 6.71
C LEU A 191 3.97 6.98 7.38
N SER A 192 3.77 8.03 6.61
CA SER A 192 3.18 9.27 7.10
C SER A 192 2.08 9.77 6.17
N ILE A 193 1.04 10.38 6.76
CA ILE A 193 -0.07 11.02 6.05
C ILE A 193 -0.23 12.38 6.72
N ASP A 194 -0.12 13.45 5.95
CA ASP A 194 -0.17 14.81 6.50
C ASP A 194 -1.58 15.16 6.96
N HIS A 195 -2.60 14.77 6.21
CA HIS A 195 -4.01 14.92 6.59
C HIS A 195 -4.87 13.84 5.93
N SER A 196 -5.97 13.50 6.58
CA SER A 196 -7.00 12.65 6.03
C SER A 196 -8.39 13.19 6.33
N ALA A 197 -9.31 13.03 5.41
CA ALA A 197 -10.72 13.35 5.55
C ALA A 197 -11.55 12.22 4.94
N MET A 198 -12.64 11.85 5.60
CA MET A 198 -13.61 10.88 5.13
C MET A 198 -15.01 11.38 5.44
N ASP A 199 -15.90 11.29 4.47
CA ASP A 199 -17.34 11.54 4.61
C ASP A 199 -18.10 10.29 4.11
N GLN A 200 -18.71 9.57 5.06
CA GLN A 200 -19.46 8.35 4.77
C GLN A 200 -20.71 8.63 3.93
N ARG A 201 -21.37 9.79 4.12
CA ARG A 201 -22.59 10.15 3.40
C ARG A 201 -22.31 10.37 1.92
N LEU A 202 -21.16 10.99 1.62
CA LEU A 202 -20.69 11.17 0.25
C LEU A 202 -19.97 9.95 -0.29
N GLY A 203 -19.58 9.02 0.58
CA GLY A 203 -18.76 7.87 0.22
C GLY A 203 -17.36 8.27 -0.23
N THR A 204 -16.81 9.35 0.34
CA THR A 204 -15.52 9.90 -0.07
C THR A 204 -14.47 9.74 1.02
N MET A 205 -13.21 9.51 0.59
CA MET A 205 -12.04 9.53 1.47
C MET A 205 -10.89 10.22 0.74
N VAL A 206 -10.20 11.14 1.41
CA VAL A 206 -9.04 11.85 0.87
C VAL A 206 -7.88 11.73 1.85
N LEU A 207 -6.72 11.33 1.34
CA LEU A 207 -5.45 11.31 2.05
C LEU A 207 -4.48 12.26 1.35
N GLY A 208 -3.93 13.22 2.08
CA GLY A 208 -2.97 14.17 1.55
C GLY A 208 -1.58 13.97 2.13
N GLY A 209 -0.55 14.10 1.28
CA GLY A 209 0.84 13.99 1.66
C GLY A 209 1.21 12.59 2.16
N VAL A 210 0.80 11.55 1.44
CA VAL A 210 1.12 10.16 1.80
C VAL A 210 2.58 9.86 1.45
N ARG A 211 3.38 9.44 2.44
CA ARG A 211 4.78 9.08 2.27
C ARG A 211 5.07 7.72 2.88
N ILE A 212 5.79 6.90 2.13
CA ILE A 212 6.38 5.64 2.60
C ILE A 212 7.88 5.77 2.41
N SER A 213 8.66 5.62 3.48
CA SER A 213 10.12 5.76 3.41
C SER A 213 10.83 4.73 4.28
N PRO A 214 11.96 4.17 3.81
CA PRO A 214 12.80 3.33 4.64
C PRO A 214 13.50 4.15 5.71
N ARG A 215 13.64 3.63 6.93
CA ARG A 215 14.30 4.32 8.04
C ARG A 215 15.77 4.59 7.72
N GLY A 216 16.18 5.83 7.89
CA GLY A 216 17.54 6.27 7.55
C GLY A 216 17.75 6.61 6.07
N GLY A 217 16.69 6.52 5.25
CA GLY A 217 16.71 6.80 3.82
C GLY A 217 17.17 5.61 2.96
N LEU A 218 16.93 5.71 1.65
CA LEU A 218 17.14 4.64 0.66
C LEU A 218 18.54 4.03 0.71
N GLU A 219 19.58 4.86 0.69
CA GLU A 219 20.96 4.40 0.60
C GLU A 219 21.40 3.69 1.88
N THR A 220 21.10 4.28 3.04
CA THR A 220 21.47 3.73 4.36
C THR A 220 20.75 2.41 4.60
N TYR A 221 19.46 2.37 4.27
CA TYR A 221 18.65 1.17 4.43
C TYR A 221 19.15 0.05 3.50
N SER A 222 19.39 0.36 2.22
CA SER A 222 19.91 -0.61 1.24
C SER A 222 21.27 -1.16 1.68
N ALA A 223 22.17 -0.31 2.18
CA ALA A 223 23.50 -0.74 2.65
C ALA A 223 23.46 -1.65 3.89
N ALA A 224 22.38 -1.61 4.67
CA ALA A 224 22.20 -2.46 5.85
C ALA A 224 21.58 -3.83 5.54
N LEU A 225 21.12 -4.06 4.31
CA LEU A 225 20.53 -5.32 3.89
C LEU A 225 21.59 -6.42 3.76
N ARG A 226 21.18 -7.66 4.01
CA ARG A 226 22.04 -8.84 3.86
C ARG A 226 22.04 -9.41 2.45
N HIS A 227 20.97 -9.14 1.70
CA HIS A 227 20.73 -9.67 0.36
C HIS A 227 20.15 -8.59 -0.55
N GLU A 228 20.33 -8.76 -1.87
CA GLU A 228 19.73 -7.84 -2.83
C GLU A 228 18.21 -7.88 -2.75
N THR A 229 17.60 -6.73 -2.61
CA THR A 229 16.14 -6.55 -2.71
C THR A 229 15.84 -5.13 -3.15
N ASP A 230 14.62 -4.90 -3.61
CA ASP A 230 14.16 -3.57 -3.98
C ASP A 230 13.81 -2.77 -2.72
N VAL A 231 14.45 -1.62 -2.54
CA VAL A 231 14.12 -0.64 -1.50
C VAL A 231 13.32 0.47 -2.14
N VAL A 232 12.16 0.77 -1.58
CA VAL A 232 11.18 1.70 -2.18
C VAL A 232 11.02 2.92 -1.27
N GLU A 233 11.02 4.10 -1.87
CA GLU A 233 10.56 5.34 -1.26
C GLU A 233 9.45 5.92 -2.14
N ALA A 234 8.31 6.25 -1.56
CA ALA A 234 7.15 6.75 -2.29
C ALA A 234 6.55 7.97 -1.61
N HIS A 235 6.15 8.93 -2.41
CA HIS A 235 5.37 10.10 -2.01
C HIS A 235 4.22 10.30 -2.99
N VAL A 236 3.03 10.53 -2.46
CA VAL A 236 1.83 10.87 -3.23
C VAL A 236 1.20 12.10 -2.61
N ASP A 237 0.98 13.14 -3.42
CA ASP A 237 0.42 14.39 -2.92
C ASP A 237 -1.03 14.23 -2.48
N THR A 238 -1.85 13.54 -3.27
CA THR A 238 -3.25 13.28 -2.94
C THR A 238 -3.66 11.89 -3.40
N LEU A 239 -4.32 11.15 -2.52
CA LEU A 239 -5.03 9.92 -2.83
C LEU A 239 -6.49 10.12 -2.42
N ALA A 240 -7.38 10.16 -3.39
CA ALA A 240 -8.82 10.31 -3.20
C ALA A 240 -9.54 9.01 -3.56
N MET A 241 -10.60 8.70 -2.85
CA MET A 241 -11.46 7.55 -3.08
C MET A 241 -12.91 8.00 -3.12
N ASP A 242 -13.66 7.53 -4.11
CA ASP A 242 -15.10 7.70 -4.22
C ASP A 242 -15.79 6.34 -4.18
N GLY A 243 -16.99 6.29 -3.63
CA GLY A 243 -17.71 5.04 -3.38
C GLY A 243 -17.09 4.19 -2.25
N PHE A 244 -16.38 4.84 -1.33
CA PHE A 244 -15.87 4.19 -0.12
C PHE A 244 -17.01 3.86 0.85
N ASP A 245 -17.07 2.60 1.30
CA ASP A 245 -18.08 2.13 2.25
C ASP A 245 -17.44 1.78 3.60
N LEU A 246 -17.57 2.71 4.55
CA LEU A 246 -17.06 2.52 5.91
C LEU A 246 -17.71 1.33 6.62
N ASN A 247 -19.03 1.13 6.46
CA ASN A 247 -19.74 0.04 7.15
C ASN A 247 -19.25 -1.32 6.64
N ARG A 248 -19.03 -1.44 5.34
CA ARG A 248 -18.45 -2.64 4.75
C ARG A 248 -17.03 -2.87 5.24
N THR A 249 -16.22 -1.81 5.31
CA THR A 249 -14.85 -1.86 5.85
C THR A 249 -14.82 -2.35 7.31
N LEU A 250 -15.70 -1.81 8.15
CA LEU A 250 -15.81 -2.23 9.56
C LEU A 250 -16.33 -3.66 9.71
N ALA A 251 -17.26 -4.09 8.84
CA ALA A 251 -17.86 -5.42 8.92
C ALA A 251 -16.96 -6.56 8.41
N HIS A 252 -16.13 -6.29 7.41
CA HIS A 252 -15.38 -7.32 6.69
C HIS A 252 -13.86 -7.11 6.70
N GLY A 253 -13.37 -6.03 7.31
CA GLY A 253 -11.94 -5.73 7.40
C GLY A 253 -11.27 -5.36 6.05
N GLY A 254 -12.07 -5.12 5.00
CA GLY A 254 -11.58 -4.80 3.65
C GLY A 254 -11.79 -3.33 3.29
N VAL A 255 -11.13 -2.88 2.22
CA VAL A 255 -11.30 -1.54 1.64
C VAL A 255 -11.86 -1.68 0.24
N SER A 256 -13.00 -1.03 -0.02
CA SER A 256 -13.64 -1.04 -1.33
C SER A 256 -14.02 0.38 -1.74
N ALA A 257 -13.70 0.73 -2.99
CA ALA A 257 -14.05 2.00 -3.60
C ALA A 257 -14.46 1.78 -5.06
N THR A 258 -15.34 2.64 -5.58
CA THR A 258 -15.68 2.63 -7.02
C THR A 258 -14.54 3.26 -7.82
N PHE A 259 -14.01 4.36 -7.32
CA PHE A 259 -12.96 5.11 -7.99
C PHE A 259 -11.87 5.50 -7.00
N VAL A 260 -10.61 5.29 -7.40
CA VAL A 260 -9.43 5.74 -6.66
C VAL A 260 -8.62 6.66 -7.56
N HIS A 261 -8.30 7.85 -7.08
CA HIS A 261 -7.51 8.84 -7.81
C HIS A 261 -6.22 9.16 -7.07
N LEU A 262 -5.10 8.87 -7.69
CA LEU A 262 -3.76 9.22 -7.24
C LEU A 262 -3.28 10.40 -8.06
N VAL A 263 -3.09 11.55 -7.42
CA VAL A 263 -2.72 12.80 -8.07
C VAL A 263 -1.34 13.20 -7.62
N SER A 264 -0.44 13.32 -8.57
CA SER A 264 0.95 13.72 -8.36
C SER A 264 1.69 12.85 -7.35
N GLY A 265 2.90 12.53 -7.65
CA GLY A 265 3.72 11.76 -6.73
C GLY A 265 5.06 11.37 -7.32
N ARG A 266 5.86 10.75 -6.49
CA ARG A 266 7.17 10.22 -6.87
C ARG A 266 7.45 8.91 -6.17
N VAL A 267 7.96 7.94 -6.94
CA VAL A 267 8.45 6.66 -6.42
C VAL A 267 9.90 6.48 -6.84
N VAL A 268 10.76 6.18 -5.89
CA VAL A 268 12.16 5.81 -6.14
C VAL A 268 12.36 4.37 -5.70
N ILE A 269 12.86 3.55 -6.59
CA ILE A 269 13.18 2.15 -6.34
C ILE A 269 14.69 1.99 -6.48
N LEU A 270 15.34 1.51 -5.43
CA LEU A 270 16.78 1.25 -5.40
C LEU A 270 17.05 -0.23 -5.23
N ARG A 271 17.84 -0.81 -6.13
CA ARG A 271 18.36 -2.16 -6.02
C ARG A 271 19.88 -2.19 -6.01
N ASP A 272 20.45 -2.81 -5.00
CA ASP A 272 21.90 -2.98 -4.89
C ASP A 272 22.31 -4.43 -5.18
N LYS A 273 22.75 -4.69 -6.40
CA LYS A 273 23.27 -5.99 -6.86
C LYS A 273 24.72 -6.24 -6.47
N THR A 274 25.36 -5.39 -5.70
CA THR A 274 26.64 -5.68 -5.08
C THR A 274 26.48 -6.58 -3.86
N LEU A 275 25.25 -6.68 -3.32
CA LEU A 275 24.88 -7.61 -2.27
C LEU A 275 24.68 -9.03 -2.86
N PRO A 276 24.84 -10.06 -2.03
CA PRO A 276 24.51 -11.43 -2.44
C PRO A 276 23.06 -11.58 -2.88
N ASP A 277 22.80 -12.50 -3.81
CA ASP A 277 21.43 -12.92 -4.12
C ASP A 277 20.71 -13.35 -2.84
N GLY A 278 19.44 -12.96 -2.71
CA GLY A 278 18.59 -13.39 -1.60
C GLY A 278 18.27 -14.88 -1.67
N PRO A 279 17.66 -15.45 -0.61
CA PRO A 279 17.10 -16.77 -0.69
C PRO A 279 16.16 -16.85 -1.90
N SER A 280 16.14 -18.01 -2.55
CA SER A 280 15.37 -18.24 -3.79
C SER A 280 13.86 -18.31 -3.48
N GLU A 281 13.31 -17.27 -2.89
CA GLU A 281 11.88 -17.13 -2.65
C GLU A 281 11.18 -16.70 -3.94
N GLU A 282 10.02 -17.27 -4.18
CA GLU A 282 9.20 -16.91 -5.33
C GLU A 282 8.59 -15.51 -5.14
N VAL A 283 8.91 -14.59 -6.07
CA VAL A 283 8.33 -13.24 -6.08
C VAL A 283 7.02 -13.29 -6.86
N PRO A 284 5.88 -12.95 -6.25
CA PRO A 284 4.57 -13.04 -6.90
C PRO A 284 4.44 -12.07 -8.09
N LEU A 285 3.64 -12.43 -9.08
CA LEU A 285 3.20 -11.56 -10.17
C LEU A 285 2.05 -10.65 -9.70
N LEU A 286 1.70 -9.62 -10.48
CA LEU A 286 0.73 -8.58 -10.08
C LEU A 286 -0.63 -9.16 -9.66
N ALA A 287 -1.18 -10.10 -10.42
CA ALA A 287 -2.46 -10.75 -10.10
C ALA A 287 -2.37 -11.52 -8.77
N GLU A 288 -1.27 -12.24 -8.56
CA GLU A 288 -1.00 -12.98 -7.34
C GLU A 288 -0.82 -12.06 -6.13
N VAL A 289 -0.14 -10.90 -6.29
CA VAL A 289 -0.03 -9.88 -5.24
C VAL A 289 -1.40 -9.43 -4.78
N ILE A 290 -2.30 -9.07 -5.72
CA ILE A 290 -3.66 -8.63 -5.40
C ILE A 290 -4.43 -9.77 -4.71
N ARG A 291 -4.35 -10.98 -5.23
CA ARG A 291 -5.05 -12.17 -4.70
C ARG A 291 -4.62 -12.53 -3.28
N ARG A 292 -3.32 -12.38 -2.96
CA ARG A 292 -2.72 -12.72 -1.66
C ARG A 292 -2.84 -11.63 -0.60
N LEU A 293 -3.44 -10.48 -0.89
CA LEU A 293 -3.65 -9.46 0.13
C LEU A 293 -4.46 -10.03 1.30
N PRO A 294 -4.03 -9.81 2.55
CA PRO A 294 -4.67 -10.41 3.73
C PRO A 294 -6.06 -9.83 4.02
N VAL A 295 -6.43 -8.77 3.31
CA VAL A 295 -7.73 -8.09 3.44
C VAL A 295 -8.40 -8.00 2.07
N GLY A 296 -9.75 -7.94 2.07
CA GLY A 296 -10.50 -7.69 0.83
C GLY A 296 -10.21 -6.28 0.32
N VAL A 297 -9.69 -6.17 -0.88
CA VAL A 297 -9.46 -4.89 -1.56
C VAL A 297 -10.21 -4.90 -2.86
N GLY A 298 -10.95 -3.81 -3.15
CA GLY A 298 -11.68 -3.66 -4.39
C GLY A 298 -11.64 -2.21 -4.88
N ALA A 299 -11.11 -2.00 -6.09
CA ALA A 299 -11.27 -0.76 -6.82
C ALA A 299 -11.77 -1.09 -8.23
N ASP A 300 -12.90 -0.47 -8.63
CA ASP A 300 -13.40 -0.68 -9.99
C ASP A 300 -12.48 0.04 -10.99
N THR A 301 -12.06 1.26 -10.65
CA THR A 301 -11.11 2.05 -11.44
C THR A 301 -10.12 2.76 -10.52
N ILE A 302 -8.84 2.67 -10.85
CA ILE A 302 -7.78 3.49 -10.25
C ILE A 302 -7.20 4.38 -11.35
N ARG A 303 -7.22 5.68 -11.14
CA ARG A 303 -6.57 6.66 -12.01
C ARG A 303 -5.31 7.17 -11.36
N VAL A 304 -4.25 7.24 -12.13
CA VAL A 304 -2.96 7.81 -11.73
C VAL A 304 -2.67 8.98 -12.64
N ASP A 305 -2.43 10.16 -12.07
CA ASP A 305 -2.06 11.36 -12.81
C ASP A 305 -0.72 11.90 -12.29
N ALA A 306 0.21 12.12 -13.24
CA ALA A 306 1.51 12.76 -13.01
C ALA A 306 2.37 12.08 -11.92
N LEU A 307 2.50 10.75 -11.97
CA LEU A 307 3.43 10.01 -11.12
C LEU A 307 4.80 9.90 -11.79
N ASP A 308 5.86 10.26 -11.07
CA ASP A 308 7.24 10.01 -11.49
C ASP A 308 7.79 8.75 -10.84
N VAL A 309 8.41 7.88 -11.61
CA VAL A 309 9.09 6.67 -11.11
C VAL A 309 10.54 6.68 -11.54
N LEU A 310 11.45 6.55 -10.59
CA LEU A 310 12.89 6.40 -10.84
C LEU A 310 13.36 5.04 -10.35
N TYR A 311 13.71 4.16 -11.28
CA TYR A 311 14.39 2.91 -10.96
C TYR A 311 15.90 3.10 -10.99
N ARG A 312 16.59 2.70 -9.92
CA ARG A 312 18.04 2.79 -9.75
C ARG A 312 18.62 1.41 -9.42
N GLU A 313 19.64 1.01 -10.14
CA GLU A 313 20.32 -0.26 -9.94
C GLU A 313 21.83 -0.07 -9.84
N ARG A 314 22.47 -0.66 -8.85
CA ARG A 314 23.93 -0.64 -8.69
C ARG A 314 24.49 -2.04 -8.81
N VAL A 315 25.41 -2.25 -9.75
CA VAL A 315 26.12 -3.53 -9.92
C VAL A 315 27.60 -3.44 -9.52
N ASP A 316 28.13 -2.21 -9.42
CA ASP A 316 29.53 -1.93 -9.07
C ASP A 316 29.60 -0.54 -8.42
N HIS A 317 30.12 -0.45 -7.21
CA HIS A 317 30.28 0.81 -6.48
C HIS A 317 31.10 1.85 -7.25
N SER A 318 32.00 1.40 -8.13
CA SER A 318 32.88 2.27 -8.91
C SER A 318 32.23 2.87 -10.15
N ARG A 319 31.05 2.39 -10.59
CA ARG A 319 30.36 2.79 -11.82
C ARG A 319 29.14 3.69 -11.61
N GLY A 320 28.71 3.84 -10.36
CA GLY A 320 27.48 4.55 -10.04
C GLY A 320 26.23 3.71 -10.26
N TYR A 321 25.09 4.38 -10.38
CA TYR A 321 23.80 3.74 -10.60
C TYR A 321 23.44 3.72 -12.09
N ALA A 322 22.85 2.62 -12.52
CA ALA A 322 22.01 2.61 -13.70
C ALA A 322 20.66 3.22 -13.35
N GLU A 323 20.17 4.15 -14.17
CA GLU A 323 18.94 4.90 -13.88
C GLU A 323 17.97 4.83 -15.05
N VAL A 324 16.73 4.44 -14.75
CA VAL A 324 15.60 4.44 -15.70
C VAL A 324 14.51 5.33 -15.13
N PRO A 325 14.45 6.60 -15.58
CA PRO A 325 13.36 7.49 -15.19
C PRO A 325 12.13 7.22 -16.08
N PHE A 326 10.96 7.27 -15.45
CA PHE A 326 9.65 7.34 -16.08
C PHE A 326 8.92 8.56 -15.49
N ASP A 327 8.79 9.59 -16.29
CA ASP A 327 8.25 10.88 -15.87
C ASP A 327 6.81 11.02 -16.34
N ARG A 328 5.98 11.69 -15.53
CA ARG A 328 4.59 12.00 -15.83
C ARG A 328 3.77 10.78 -16.25
N ILE A 329 3.81 9.74 -15.44
CA ILE A 329 2.99 8.55 -15.68
C ILE A 329 1.53 8.93 -15.48
N HIS A 330 0.72 8.68 -16.50
CA HIS A 330 -0.73 8.67 -16.45
C HIS A 330 -1.19 7.24 -16.69
N ALA A 331 -1.99 6.71 -15.79
CA ALA A 331 -2.48 5.36 -15.93
C ALA A 331 -3.94 5.23 -15.50
N THR A 332 -4.63 4.30 -16.16
CA THR A 332 -5.94 3.82 -15.74
C THR A 332 -5.82 2.33 -15.46
N ILE A 333 -6.21 1.93 -14.26
CA ILE A 333 -6.19 0.54 -13.82
C ILE A 333 -7.63 0.13 -13.52
N THR A 334 -8.12 -0.92 -14.16
CA THR A 334 -9.46 -1.44 -13.93
C THR A 334 -9.43 -2.86 -13.40
N GLY A 335 -10.44 -3.24 -12.62
CA GLY A 335 -10.57 -4.59 -12.09
C GLY A 335 -9.55 -4.97 -11.01
N ALA A 336 -8.94 -4.00 -10.31
CA ALA A 336 -7.97 -4.24 -9.24
C ALA A 336 -8.69 -4.68 -7.95
N ARG A 337 -9.06 -5.97 -7.86
CA ARG A 337 -9.85 -6.46 -6.74
C ARG A 337 -9.64 -7.94 -6.40
N ASN A 338 -9.72 -8.27 -5.11
CA ASN A 338 -9.75 -9.65 -4.61
C ASN A 338 -11.01 -9.95 -3.78
N ASP A 339 -11.91 -8.97 -3.63
CA ASP A 339 -13.13 -9.07 -2.82
C ASP A 339 -14.30 -9.77 -3.53
N ARG A 340 -14.12 -10.18 -4.78
CA ARG A 340 -15.07 -10.95 -5.60
C ARG A 340 -14.36 -12.08 -6.31
N GLN A 341 -15.11 -13.14 -6.64
CA GLN A 341 -14.62 -14.31 -7.39
C GLN A 341 -15.05 -14.27 -8.87
N ASP A 342 -15.17 -13.08 -9.45
CA ASP A 342 -15.49 -12.94 -10.86
C ASP A 342 -14.21 -12.99 -11.73
N SER A 343 -14.41 -13.39 -13.00
CA SER A 343 -13.32 -13.50 -13.97
C SER A 343 -13.03 -12.19 -14.71
N ILE A 344 -13.27 -11.03 -14.06
CA ILE A 344 -13.02 -9.73 -14.67
C ILE A 344 -11.53 -9.56 -14.87
N ALA A 345 -11.15 -9.07 -16.04
CA ALA A 345 -9.75 -8.77 -16.33
C ALA A 345 -9.27 -7.57 -15.49
N PHE A 346 -8.09 -7.71 -14.93
CA PHE A 346 -7.31 -6.62 -14.38
C PHE A 346 -6.49 -6.01 -15.52
N ILE A 347 -6.76 -4.74 -15.85
CA ILE A 347 -6.13 -4.05 -16.98
C ILE A 347 -5.41 -2.82 -16.47
N ILE A 348 -4.16 -2.64 -16.93
CA ILE A 348 -3.37 -1.41 -16.75
C ILE A 348 -3.15 -0.80 -18.12
N GLU A 349 -3.68 0.39 -18.37
CA GLU A 349 -3.34 1.25 -19.50
C GLU A 349 -2.49 2.40 -18.97
N ALA A 350 -1.27 2.56 -19.49
CA ALA A 350 -0.35 3.58 -19.00
C ALA A 350 0.36 4.31 -20.15
N GLN A 351 0.61 5.60 -19.92
CA GLN A 351 1.47 6.41 -20.76
C GLN A 351 2.43 7.24 -19.89
N CYS A 352 3.64 7.41 -20.35
CA CYS A 352 4.66 8.21 -19.66
C CYS A 352 5.73 8.69 -20.60
N ASN A 353 6.70 9.46 -20.10
CA ASN A 353 7.95 9.71 -20.80
C ASN A 353 9.10 8.97 -20.11
N ALA A 354 9.84 8.17 -20.85
CA ALA A 354 11.11 7.62 -20.37
C ALA A 354 12.26 8.53 -20.77
N PHE A 355 13.34 8.56 -19.99
CA PHE A 355 14.56 9.35 -20.29
C PHE A 355 14.26 10.81 -20.67
N THR A 356 13.31 11.44 -19.98
CA THR A 356 12.87 12.85 -20.14
C THR A 356 11.80 13.04 -21.22
N ASP A 357 12.03 12.58 -22.48
CA ASP A 357 11.17 12.96 -23.61
C ASP A 357 10.72 11.78 -24.50
N VAL A 358 11.04 10.56 -24.12
CA VAL A 358 10.71 9.37 -24.92
C VAL A 358 9.30 8.88 -24.54
N PRO A 359 8.30 9.02 -25.42
CA PRO A 359 6.96 8.57 -25.12
C PRO A 359 6.91 7.04 -25.03
N VAL A 360 6.26 6.55 -24.00
CA VAL A 360 6.01 5.12 -23.76
C VAL A 360 4.52 4.93 -23.54
N PHE A 361 3.94 3.96 -24.22
CA PHE A 361 2.57 3.50 -24.03
C PHE A 361 2.61 2.02 -23.69
N MET A 362 1.77 1.60 -22.73
CA MET A 362 1.72 0.22 -22.28
C MET A 362 0.28 -0.17 -21.97
N GLU A 363 -0.12 -1.36 -22.40
CA GLU A 363 -1.30 -2.08 -21.92
C GLU A 363 -0.85 -3.41 -21.33
N LEU A 364 -1.27 -3.68 -20.09
CA LEU A 364 -1.10 -4.98 -19.46
C LEU A 364 -2.47 -5.51 -19.05
N ARG A 365 -2.78 -6.73 -19.46
CA ARG A 365 -4.01 -7.43 -19.12
C ARG A 365 -3.69 -8.71 -18.37
N SER A 366 -4.36 -8.92 -17.24
CA SER A 366 -4.20 -10.11 -16.39
C SER A 366 -5.53 -10.46 -15.71
N TRP A 367 -5.60 -11.58 -15.02
CA TRP A 367 -6.82 -12.04 -14.35
C TRP A 367 -6.48 -12.43 -12.92
N VAL A 368 -7.04 -11.71 -11.95
CA VAL A 368 -6.72 -11.91 -10.52
C VAL A 368 -7.05 -13.32 -10.05
N GLN A 369 -8.09 -13.95 -10.57
CA GLN A 369 -8.53 -15.30 -10.19
C GLN A 369 -7.83 -16.42 -10.97
N ASP A 370 -7.01 -16.09 -11.98
CA ASP A 370 -6.22 -17.09 -12.71
C ASP A 370 -5.00 -17.49 -11.88
N THR A 371 -4.97 -18.73 -11.42
CA THR A 371 -3.88 -19.28 -10.61
C THR A 371 -2.60 -19.55 -11.40
N THR A 372 -2.65 -19.46 -12.72
CA THR A 372 -1.44 -19.49 -13.56
C THR A 372 -0.77 -18.12 -13.66
N ASP A 373 -1.42 -17.07 -13.15
CA ASP A 373 -0.98 -15.66 -13.19
C ASP A 373 -0.66 -15.17 -14.59
N ARG A 374 -1.46 -15.65 -15.58
CA ARG A 374 -1.30 -15.26 -16.97
C ARG A 374 -1.48 -13.75 -17.13
N PHE A 375 -0.65 -13.17 -17.99
CA PHE A 375 -0.79 -11.80 -18.44
C PHE A 375 -0.38 -11.63 -19.90
N GLU A 376 -0.93 -10.61 -20.52
CA GLU A 376 -0.60 -10.12 -21.85
C GLU A 376 -0.07 -8.70 -21.72
N LEU A 377 1.00 -8.37 -22.43
CA LEU A 377 1.63 -7.05 -22.40
C LEU A 377 1.88 -6.57 -23.82
N ASP A 378 1.38 -5.40 -24.14
CA ASP A 378 1.71 -4.63 -25.32
C ASP A 378 2.36 -3.32 -24.90
N ALA A 379 3.52 -2.99 -25.49
CA ALA A 379 4.21 -1.74 -25.21
C ALA A 379 4.81 -1.12 -26.46
N VAL A 380 4.73 0.20 -26.54
CA VAL A 380 5.31 1.02 -27.59
C VAL A 380 6.24 2.04 -26.97
N ILE A 381 7.49 2.06 -27.41
CA ILE A 381 8.49 3.05 -27.01
C ILE A 381 8.82 3.89 -28.26
N GLY A 382 8.69 5.18 -28.12
CA GLY A 382 8.93 6.15 -29.19
C GLY A 382 10.41 6.33 -29.54
N SER A 383 10.64 7.26 -30.43
CA SER A 383 11.97 7.54 -30.95
C SER A 383 12.90 8.17 -29.91
N MET A 384 14.13 7.67 -29.85
CA MET A 384 15.18 8.21 -28.96
C MET A 384 16.60 8.02 -29.52
N PRO A 385 17.56 8.91 -29.18
CA PRO A 385 18.97 8.62 -29.39
C PRO A 385 19.40 7.39 -28.58
N PHE A 386 20.23 6.50 -29.16
CA PHE A 386 20.80 5.40 -28.38
C PHE A 386 21.59 5.88 -27.14
N ALA A 387 22.18 7.08 -27.22
CA ALA A 387 22.90 7.71 -26.12
C ALA A 387 22.04 7.89 -24.86
N SER A 388 20.71 7.98 -24.97
CA SER A 388 19.81 8.02 -23.80
C SER A 388 19.93 6.76 -22.93
N LEU A 389 20.20 5.61 -23.55
CA LEU A 389 20.41 4.35 -22.84
C LEU A 389 21.76 4.27 -22.12
N ASN A 390 22.69 5.21 -22.34
CA ASN A 390 24.00 5.20 -21.68
C ASN A 390 23.93 5.34 -20.15
N LYS A 391 22.82 5.93 -19.63
CA LYS A 391 22.55 5.96 -18.20
C LYS A 391 22.30 4.57 -17.61
N VAL A 392 21.95 3.60 -18.44
CA VAL A 392 21.71 2.21 -18.07
C VAL A 392 22.88 1.32 -18.49
N THR A 393 23.25 1.34 -19.78
CA THR A 393 24.25 0.43 -20.34
C THR A 393 25.66 0.74 -19.86
N GLY A 394 25.98 2.01 -19.58
CA GLY A 394 27.27 2.40 -19.02
C GLY A 394 27.56 1.75 -17.68
N PRO A 395 26.73 1.98 -16.65
CA PRO A 395 26.93 1.36 -15.34
C PRO A 395 26.80 -0.17 -15.34
N LEU A 396 25.82 -0.73 -16.08
CA LEU A 396 25.56 -2.17 -16.06
C LEU A 396 26.56 -2.99 -16.89
N LEU A 397 26.89 -2.52 -18.09
CA LEU A 397 27.59 -3.32 -19.12
C LEU A 397 28.95 -2.75 -19.52
N ASP A 398 29.28 -1.54 -19.11
CA ASP A 398 30.44 -0.78 -19.60
C ASP A 398 30.39 -0.55 -21.12
N ILE A 399 29.17 -0.44 -21.67
CA ILE A 399 28.93 -0.17 -23.10
C ILE A 399 28.22 1.17 -23.22
N ARG A 400 28.68 1.98 -24.19
CA ARG A 400 28.08 3.28 -24.51
C ARG A 400 27.78 3.37 -25.99
N ALA A 401 26.60 3.88 -26.32
CA ALA A 401 26.33 4.30 -27.69
C ALA A 401 26.95 5.67 -27.93
N VAL A 402 27.73 5.75 -28.99
CA VAL A 402 28.39 6.99 -29.47
C VAL A 402 27.49 7.70 -30.48
N ASN A 403 26.80 6.93 -31.31
CA ASN A 403 25.90 7.40 -32.34
C ASN A 403 24.71 6.43 -32.50
N GLY A 404 23.72 6.86 -33.26
CA GLY A 404 22.56 6.08 -33.64
C GLY A 404 21.28 6.52 -32.94
N ARG A 405 20.18 6.12 -33.59
CA ARG A 405 18.83 6.46 -33.15
C ARG A 405 17.92 5.24 -33.22
N ILE A 406 17.16 5.04 -32.18
CA ILE A 406 16.00 4.18 -32.18
C ILE A 406 14.83 4.99 -32.74
N ASP A 407 14.14 4.47 -33.75
CA ASP A 407 12.96 5.08 -34.34
C ASP A 407 11.70 4.65 -33.56
N SER A 408 11.60 3.35 -33.23
CA SER A 408 10.53 2.78 -32.43
C SER A 408 10.90 1.40 -31.89
N VAL A 409 10.27 1.04 -30.75
CA VAL A 409 10.24 -0.31 -30.21
C VAL A 409 8.81 -0.72 -29.98
N LEU A 410 8.42 -1.90 -30.47
CA LEU A 410 7.16 -2.56 -30.13
C LEU A 410 7.50 -3.84 -29.39
N LEU A 411 6.84 -4.09 -28.28
CA LEU A 411 6.92 -5.32 -27.52
C LEU A 411 5.53 -5.92 -27.41
N HIS A 412 5.38 -7.17 -27.81
CA HIS A 412 4.24 -8.00 -27.49
C HIS A 412 4.72 -9.20 -26.71
N MET A 413 4.11 -9.49 -25.55
CA MET A 413 4.53 -10.56 -24.65
C MET A 413 3.30 -11.24 -24.04
N GLU A 414 3.22 -12.54 -24.16
CA GLU A 414 2.32 -13.40 -23.40
C GLU A 414 3.13 -14.19 -22.38
N ALA A 415 2.70 -14.19 -21.13
CA ALA A 415 3.45 -14.80 -20.05
C ALA A 415 2.54 -15.38 -18.96
N ASP A 416 3.08 -16.33 -18.22
CA ASP A 416 2.47 -16.89 -17.01
C ASP A 416 3.50 -16.98 -15.88
N ASN A 417 3.20 -17.67 -14.78
CA ASN A 417 4.12 -17.85 -13.66
C ASN A 417 5.32 -18.76 -13.96
N ARG A 418 5.44 -19.31 -15.17
CA ARG A 418 6.51 -20.25 -15.57
C ARG A 418 7.31 -19.76 -16.76
N ARG A 419 6.67 -19.26 -17.79
CA ARG A 419 7.30 -18.95 -19.08
C ARG A 419 6.68 -17.73 -19.76
N ALA A 420 7.46 -17.14 -20.63
CA ALA A 420 7.02 -16.07 -21.52
C ALA A 420 7.40 -16.37 -22.95
N HIS A 421 6.61 -15.87 -23.88
CA HIS A 421 6.93 -15.82 -25.30
C HIS A 421 6.38 -14.53 -25.91
N GLY A 422 6.90 -14.14 -27.04
CA GLY A 422 6.49 -12.92 -27.70
C GLY A 422 7.44 -12.46 -28.79
N LEU A 423 7.31 -11.21 -29.13
CA LEU A 423 8.14 -10.59 -30.16
C LEU A 423 8.49 -9.14 -29.77
N VAL A 424 9.65 -8.71 -30.25
CA VAL A 424 10.09 -7.33 -30.28
C VAL A 424 10.24 -6.90 -31.73
N GLU A 425 9.66 -5.75 -32.08
CA GLU A 425 9.98 -5.06 -33.31
C GLU A 425 10.84 -3.83 -32.98
N LEU A 426 12.05 -3.75 -33.53
CA LEU A 426 12.97 -2.66 -33.26
C LEU A 426 13.39 -2.00 -34.55
N ALA A 427 13.02 -0.75 -34.73
CA ALA A 427 13.50 0.08 -35.84
C ALA A 427 14.60 1.01 -35.33
N TYR A 428 15.78 0.98 -36.01
CA TYR A 428 16.90 1.85 -35.63
C TYR A 428 17.85 2.03 -36.80
N HIS A 429 18.71 3.07 -36.71
CA HIS A 429 19.74 3.36 -37.69
C HIS A 429 20.99 3.95 -37.02
N ASP A 430 22.13 3.83 -37.76
CA ASP A 430 23.44 4.44 -37.46
C ASP A 430 24.02 4.09 -36.08
N LEU A 431 23.70 2.89 -35.57
CA LEU A 431 24.20 2.44 -34.26
C LEU A 431 25.72 2.26 -34.28
N ASP A 432 26.39 2.99 -33.40
CA ASP A 432 27.82 2.87 -33.12
C ASP A 432 28.06 2.75 -31.62
N LEU A 433 28.84 1.76 -31.21
CA LEU A 433 29.03 1.41 -29.82
C LEU A 433 30.51 1.54 -29.43
N SER A 434 30.75 1.95 -28.18
CA SER A 434 32.07 1.97 -27.56
C SER A 434 32.05 1.22 -26.23
N THR A 435 33.15 0.60 -25.87
CA THR A 435 33.35 0.05 -24.53
C THR A 435 34.08 1.08 -23.67
N GLY A 436 33.55 1.34 -22.45
CA GLY A 436 34.15 2.25 -21.48
C GLY A 436 35.43 1.63 -20.89
N GLY A 437 36.60 2.21 -21.22
CA GLY A 437 37.86 1.73 -20.65
C GLY A 437 38.36 2.61 -19.52
N ARG A 438 38.50 2.09 -18.31
CA ARG A 438 39.38 2.70 -17.32
C ARG A 438 40.83 2.57 -17.77
N LYS A 439 41.58 3.62 -17.61
CA LYS A 439 42.97 3.99 -18.01
C LYS A 439 44.07 2.91 -18.21
N ARG A 440 43.78 1.63 -18.09
CA ARG A 440 44.84 0.60 -18.08
C ARG A 440 44.88 -0.31 -19.33
N LYS A 441 43.95 -0.20 -20.30
CA LYS A 441 43.93 -1.07 -21.49
C LYS A 441 43.27 -0.40 -22.71
N GLU A 442 43.74 0.77 -23.14
CA GLU A 442 43.23 1.45 -24.33
C GLU A 442 43.26 0.56 -25.60
N THR A 443 44.31 -0.23 -25.80
CA THR A 443 44.41 -1.13 -26.94
C THR A 443 43.39 -2.27 -26.90
N ARG A 444 43.17 -2.88 -25.70
CA ARG A 444 42.19 -3.95 -25.52
C ARG A 444 40.77 -3.45 -25.71
N ASN A 445 40.47 -2.23 -25.29
CA ASN A 445 39.15 -1.61 -25.41
C ASN A 445 38.83 -1.25 -26.85
N ARG A 446 39.81 -0.77 -27.65
CA ARG A 446 39.64 -0.53 -29.09
C ARG A 446 39.33 -1.83 -29.85
N ILE A 447 40.02 -2.93 -29.53
CA ILE A 447 39.75 -4.25 -30.10
C ILE A 447 38.34 -4.74 -29.71
N SER A 448 37.95 -4.62 -28.44
CA SER A 448 36.61 -5.01 -27.96
C SER A 448 35.51 -4.17 -28.63
N THR A 449 35.73 -2.87 -28.80
CA THR A 449 34.81 -1.96 -29.50
C THR A 449 34.71 -2.32 -30.99
N LEU A 450 35.82 -2.64 -31.62
CA LEU A 450 35.82 -3.06 -33.03
C LEU A 450 35.06 -4.38 -33.22
N ILE A 451 35.29 -5.35 -32.35
CA ILE A 451 34.57 -6.63 -32.37
C ILE A 451 33.10 -6.40 -32.17
N LEU A 452 32.72 -5.59 -31.17
CA LEU A 452 31.32 -5.28 -30.85
C LEU A 452 30.61 -4.64 -32.07
N ASN A 453 31.21 -3.64 -32.69
CA ASN A 453 30.66 -2.97 -33.88
C ASN A 453 30.67 -3.83 -35.17
N THR A 454 31.50 -4.88 -35.20
CA THR A 454 31.46 -5.85 -36.27
C THR A 454 30.35 -6.86 -36.12
N LEU A 455 30.04 -7.24 -34.88
CA LEU A 455 28.98 -8.21 -34.54
C LEU A 455 27.59 -7.59 -34.51
N VAL A 456 27.47 -6.34 -34.05
CA VAL A 456 26.17 -5.65 -33.94
C VAL A 456 25.84 -4.96 -35.28
N LYS A 457 24.65 -5.22 -35.78
CA LYS A 457 24.18 -4.60 -37.02
C LYS A 457 23.95 -3.11 -36.83
N LYS A 458 24.50 -2.27 -37.70
CA LYS A 458 24.39 -0.80 -37.61
C LYS A 458 22.99 -0.27 -37.90
N ASN A 459 22.26 -0.95 -38.79
CA ASN A 459 20.94 -0.55 -39.24
C ASN A 459 19.98 -1.72 -39.27
N ASN A 460 18.73 -1.46 -39.03
CA ASN A 460 17.66 -2.46 -39.00
C ASN A 460 16.55 -2.21 -40.02
N ARG A 461 16.70 -1.26 -40.94
CA ARG A 461 15.74 -1.06 -42.02
C ARG A 461 16.06 -2.00 -43.19
N ASN A 462 15.16 -2.96 -43.45
CA ASN A 462 15.09 -3.73 -44.67
C ASN A 462 13.96 -3.22 -45.55
N SER A 463 13.92 -3.59 -46.84
CA SER A 463 12.81 -3.29 -47.75
C SER A 463 11.44 -3.80 -47.30
N GLY A 464 11.36 -4.65 -46.25
CA GLY A 464 10.17 -5.23 -45.68
C GLY A 464 9.75 -4.69 -44.28
N GLY A 465 10.38 -3.59 -43.80
CA GLY A 465 10.06 -2.99 -42.49
C GLY A 465 11.05 -3.34 -41.35
N PRO A 466 10.71 -3.02 -40.08
CA PRO A 466 11.55 -3.31 -38.93
C PRO A 466 11.79 -4.81 -38.75
N ARG A 467 12.97 -5.17 -38.25
CA ARG A 467 13.22 -6.57 -37.89
C ARG A 467 12.48 -6.97 -36.64
N LYS A 468 12.01 -8.23 -36.69
CA LYS A 468 11.34 -8.88 -35.56
C LYS A 468 12.29 -9.84 -34.88
N GLY A 469 12.36 -9.76 -33.55
CA GLY A 469 13.05 -10.72 -32.70
C GLY A 469 12.02 -11.47 -31.89
N PHE A 470 11.93 -12.78 -32.09
CA PHE A 470 11.04 -13.65 -31.33
C PHE A 470 11.77 -14.15 -30.10
N PHE A 471 11.04 -14.29 -29.00
CA PHE A 471 11.60 -14.84 -27.79
C PHE A 471 10.67 -15.85 -27.14
N ALA A 472 11.28 -16.82 -26.46
CA ALA A 472 10.61 -17.73 -25.53
C ALA A 472 11.64 -18.10 -24.44
N PHE A 473 11.26 -17.94 -23.19
CA PHE A 473 12.15 -18.26 -22.07
C PHE A 473 11.37 -18.59 -20.80
N ASP A 474 12.02 -19.34 -19.89
CA ASP A 474 11.47 -19.65 -18.58
C ASP A 474 11.65 -18.50 -17.61
N ARG A 475 10.61 -18.23 -16.80
CA ARG A 475 10.63 -17.19 -15.80
C ARG A 475 11.66 -17.47 -14.70
N ARG A 476 12.44 -16.48 -14.35
CA ARG A 476 13.17 -16.44 -13.08
C ARG A 476 12.21 -16.07 -11.97
N ARG A 477 11.78 -17.08 -11.18
CA ARG A 477 10.76 -16.90 -10.15
C ARG A 477 11.20 -16.02 -8.99
N ASP A 478 12.51 -15.92 -8.76
CA ASP A 478 13.14 -15.03 -7.78
C ASP A 478 13.09 -13.53 -8.19
N ARG A 479 12.43 -13.21 -9.31
CA ARG A 479 12.36 -11.85 -9.86
C ARG A 479 10.93 -11.40 -10.10
N GLY A 480 10.69 -10.09 -9.84
CA GLY A 480 9.38 -9.47 -10.03
C GLY A 480 9.00 -9.25 -11.50
N VAL A 481 7.76 -8.80 -11.70
CA VAL A 481 7.16 -8.60 -13.04
C VAL A 481 7.97 -7.63 -13.92
N PHE A 482 8.52 -6.55 -13.36
CA PHE A 482 9.33 -5.60 -14.15
C PHE A 482 10.57 -6.27 -14.75
N ASN A 483 11.29 -7.09 -13.98
CA ASN A 483 12.43 -7.85 -14.51
C ASN A 483 12.00 -8.87 -15.56
N TYR A 484 10.81 -9.43 -15.44
CA TYR A 484 10.24 -10.39 -16.38
C TYR A 484 9.96 -9.71 -17.74
N MET A 485 9.28 -8.56 -17.73
CA MET A 485 9.01 -7.72 -18.91
C MET A 485 10.33 -7.25 -19.58
N TRP A 486 11.27 -6.77 -18.77
CA TRP A 486 12.61 -6.36 -19.24
C TRP A 486 13.35 -7.52 -19.89
N SER A 487 13.22 -8.75 -19.37
CA SER A 487 13.83 -9.94 -19.96
C SER A 487 13.26 -10.25 -21.35
N GLY A 488 11.94 -10.10 -21.56
CA GLY A 488 11.32 -10.23 -22.89
C GLY A 488 11.88 -9.23 -23.89
N LEU A 489 11.94 -7.96 -23.50
CA LEU A 489 12.53 -6.90 -24.33
C LEU A 489 13.99 -7.20 -24.65
N ARG A 490 14.77 -7.62 -23.67
CA ARG A 490 16.20 -7.95 -23.84
C ARG A 490 16.42 -9.12 -24.78
N GLU A 491 15.69 -10.23 -24.59
CA GLU A 491 15.88 -11.45 -25.42
C GLU A 491 15.45 -11.20 -26.87
N GLY A 492 14.31 -10.54 -27.10
CA GLY A 492 13.89 -10.15 -28.46
C GLY A 492 14.87 -9.19 -29.12
N THR A 493 15.40 -8.21 -28.37
CA THR A 493 16.40 -7.27 -28.88
C THR A 493 17.72 -7.97 -29.25
N LYS A 494 18.17 -8.95 -28.48
CA LYS A 494 19.36 -9.75 -28.78
C LYS A 494 19.23 -10.47 -30.11
N GLU A 495 18.08 -11.06 -30.42
CA GLU A 495 17.85 -11.75 -31.68
C GLU A 495 17.95 -10.81 -32.90
N ILE A 496 17.54 -9.55 -32.70
CA ILE A 496 17.65 -8.52 -33.77
C ILE A 496 19.08 -8.04 -33.95
N LEU A 497 19.79 -7.75 -32.87
CA LEU A 497 21.10 -7.10 -32.89
C LEU A 497 22.23 -8.06 -33.21
N LEU A 498 22.17 -9.30 -32.74
CA LEU A 498 23.24 -10.27 -32.85
C LEU A 498 23.08 -11.20 -34.09
N PRO A 499 24.16 -11.74 -34.66
CA PRO A 499 24.07 -12.79 -35.65
C PRO A 499 23.42 -14.06 -35.06
N LYS A 500 22.71 -14.81 -35.92
CA LYS A 500 22.02 -16.07 -35.50
C LYS A 500 22.95 -17.12 -34.86
N SER A 501 24.25 -17.05 -35.12
CA SER A 501 25.24 -17.95 -34.49
C SER A 501 25.47 -17.69 -32.99
N PHE A 502 25.01 -16.57 -32.44
CA PHE A 502 25.15 -16.18 -31.04
C PHE A 502 23.84 -16.22 -30.26
N THR A 503 22.73 -16.55 -30.93
CA THR A 503 21.38 -16.58 -30.33
C THR A 503 20.82 -17.99 -30.12
N ARG A 504 21.65 -19.01 -30.38
CA ARG A 504 21.33 -20.43 -30.12
C ARG A 504 21.95 -20.93 -28.82
#